data_6f79703622099a8460371d57ac972cca
#
_entry.id   6f79703622099a8460371d57ac972cca
#
_cell.length_a   1.000
_cell.length_b   1.000
_cell.length_c   1.000
_cell.angle_alpha   90.00
_cell.angle_beta   90.00
_cell.angle_gamma   90.00
#
_symmetry.space_group_name_H-M   'P 1'
#
loop_
_entity.id
_entity.type
_entity.pdbx_description
1 polymer ?
#
loop_
_entity_poly.entity_id
_entity_poly.type
_entity_poly.pdbx_seq_one_letter_code
_entity_poly.pdbx_strand_id
1 'polypeptide(L)'
;MNAKPLCLLCLAILAGQAHASSDDAWAALEQAIRISCTQASGLQNPEPVGTLAQFPDQVGVSALLLQGRYRQKHMHGQSGIELCLYNRQTGQAAVSEWNSIRPALKAR
;
A
#
# COMPACT_ATOMS: atom_id res chain seq x y z
N MET A 1 -22.68 -45.72 -9.24
CA MET A 1 -21.80 -46.57 -8.47
C MET A 1 -20.32 -46.27 -8.56
N ASN A 2 -19.85 -45.56 -9.54
CA ASN A 2 -18.40 -45.35 -9.75
C ASN A 2 -17.96 -43.88 -9.62
N ALA A 3 -18.65 -43.11 -8.78
CA ALA A 3 -18.35 -41.69 -8.61
C ALA A 3 -17.30 -41.42 -7.52
N LYS A 4 -16.92 -42.42 -6.74
CA LYS A 4 -16.01 -42.27 -5.63
C LYS A 4 -14.56 -41.87 -5.99
N PRO A 5 -13.95 -42.31 -7.09
CA PRO A 5 -12.58 -41.92 -7.42
C PRO A 5 -12.43 -40.46 -7.86
N LEU A 6 -13.51 -39.82 -8.31
CA LEU A 6 -13.45 -38.45 -8.80
C LEU A 6 -13.32 -37.42 -7.68
N CYS A 7 -13.85 -37.72 -6.48
CA CYS A 7 -13.76 -36.79 -5.34
C CYS A 7 -12.35 -36.68 -4.76
N LEU A 8 -11.56 -37.75 -4.85
CA LEU A 8 -10.21 -37.76 -4.35
C LEU A 8 -9.24 -36.92 -5.19
N LEU A 9 -9.48 -36.81 -6.48
CA LEU A 9 -8.69 -35.98 -7.40
C LEU A 9 -8.90 -34.49 -7.16
N CYS A 10 -10.10 -34.08 -6.80
CA CYS A 10 -10.40 -32.66 -6.52
C CYS A 10 -9.69 -32.16 -5.27
N LEU A 11 -9.51 -33.01 -4.25
CA LEU A 11 -8.84 -32.64 -3.01
C LEU A 11 -7.34 -32.42 -3.20
N ALA A 12 -6.71 -33.17 -4.09
CA ALA A 12 -5.27 -33.03 -4.37
C ALA A 12 -4.95 -31.72 -5.10
N ILE A 13 -5.84 -31.22 -5.93
CA ILE A 13 -5.65 -29.96 -6.65
C ILE A 13 -5.72 -28.77 -5.71
N LEU A 14 -6.61 -28.79 -4.71
CA LEU A 14 -6.75 -27.71 -3.74
C LEU A 14 -5.52 -27.55 -2.85
N ALA A 15 -4.86 -28.63 -2.50
CA ALA A 15 -3.67 -28.60 -1.65
C ALA A 15 -2.46 -27.97 -2.35
N GLY A 16 -2.38 -28.07 -3.70
CA GLY A 16 -1.27 -27.50 -4.45
C GLY A 16 -1.31 -26.01 -4.67
N GLN A 17 -2.48 -25.38 -4.48
CA GLN A 17 -2.65 -23.94 -4.71
C GLN A 17 -2.30 -23.08 -3.49
N ALA A 18 -2.16 -23.66 -2.31
CA ALA A 18 -1.96 -22.92 -1.07
C ALA A 18 -0.61 -22.21 -1.00
N HIS A 19 0.42 -22.72 -1.67
CA HIS A 19 1.77 -22.14 -1.63
C HIS A 19 1.97 -20.97 -2.61
N ALA A 20 1.27 -20.95 -3.73
CA ALA A 20 1.41 -19.89 -4.73
C ALA A 20 0.67 -18.61 -4.33
N SER A 21 -0.34 -18.70 -3.44
CA SER A 21 -1.22 -17.58 -3.11
C SER A 21 -0.58 -16.55 -2.19
N SER A 22 0.45 -16.91 -1.39
CA SER A 22 1.02 -15.94 -0.43
C SER A 22 1.85 -14.86 -1.12
N ASP A 23 2.68 -15.21 -2.12
CA ASP A 23 3.44 -14.21 -2.87
C ASP A 23 2.52 -13.33 -3.71
N ASP A 24 1.50 -13.93 -4.32
CA ASP A 24 0.50 -13.18 -5.08
C ASP A 24 -0.31 -12.27 -4.17
N ALA A 25 -0.62 -12.71 -2.95
CA ALA A 25 -1.35 -11.89 -1.98
C ALA A 25 -0.53 -10.68 -1.54
N TRP A 26 0.77 -10.85 -1.31
CA TRP A 26 1.65 -9.73 -0.96
C TRP A 26 1.77 -8.72 -2.10
N ALA A 27 1.94 -9.20 -3.33
CA ALA A 27 2.01 -8.32 -4.50
C ALA A 27 0.70 -7.55 -4.70
N ALA A 28 -0.44 -8.23 -4.52
CA ALA A 28 -1.74 -7.59 -4.64
C ALA A 28 -1.96 -6.54 -3.56
N LEU A 29 -1.54 -6.83 -2.32
CA LEU A 29 -1.64 -5.88 -1.21
C LEU A 29 -0.77 -4.65 -1.48
N GLU A 30 0.47 -4.85 -1.91
CA GLU A 30 1.36 -3.74 -2.21
C GLU A 30 0.77 -2.84 -3.30
N GLN A 31 0.21 -3.43 -4.33
CA GLN A 31 -0.43 -2.66 -5.40
C GLN A 31 -1.66 -1.92 -4.90
N ALA A 32 -2.48 -2.56 -4.06
CA ALA A 32 -3.65 -1.92 -3.46
C ALA A 32 -3.24 -0.71 -2.62
N ILE A 33 -2.16 -0.82 -1.86
CA ILE A 33 -1.64 0.29 -1.06
C ILE A 33 -1.21 1.45 -1.96
N ARG A 34 -0.46 1.17 -3.02
CA ARG A 34 0.00 2.21 -3.95
C ARG A 34 -1.17 2.92 -4.62
N ILE A 35 -2.15 2.17 -5.08
CA ILE A 35 -3.34 2.74 -5.73
C ILE A 35 -4.14 3.59 -4.74
N SER A 36 -4.44 3.05 -3.57
CA SER A 36 -5.24 3.75 -2.56
C SER A 36 -4.56 5.01 -2.07
N CYS A 37 -3.24 4.96 -1.87
CA CYS A 37 -2.48 6.12 -1.43
C CYS A 37 -2.42 7.21 -2.49
N THR A 38 -2.20 6.85 -3.76
CA THR A 38 -2.20 7.87 -4.83
C THR A 38 -3.57 8.49 -5.02
N GLN A 39 -4.64 7.72 -4.85
CA GLN A 39 -6.00 8.25 -4.91
C GLN A 39 -6.33 9.18 -3.74
N ALA A 40 -5.80 8.88 -2.55
CA ALA A 40 -6.01 9.69 -1.36
C ALA A 40 -5.18 10.97 -1.36
N SER A 41 -4.16 11.06 -2.20
CA SER A 41 -3.23 12.18 -2.23
C SER A 41 -3.91 13.49 -2.61
N GLY A 42 -3.51 14.57 -1.94
CA GLY A 42 -3.88 15.93 -2.33
C GLY A 42 -2.89 16.58 -3.28
N LEU A 43 -1.83 15.89 -3.65
CA LEU A 43 -0.81 16.42 -4.56
C LEU A 43 -1.21 16.18 -6.02
N GLN A 44 -0.60 16.96 -6.90
CA GLN A 44 -0.73 16.77 -8.34
C GLN A 44 0.33 15.79 -8.81
N ASN A 45 -0.07 14.79 -9.59
CA ASN A 45 0.78 13.72 -10.12
C ASN A 45 1.58 13.03 -9.00
N PRO A 46 0.90 12.52 -7.95
CA PRO A 46 1.62 11.88 -6.86
C PRO A 46 2.25 10.58 -7.30
N GLU A 47 3.47 10.34 -6.84
CA GLU A 47 4.20 9.10 -7.10
C GLU A 47 4.77 8.55 -5.80
N PRO A 48 4.72 7.24 -5.60
CA PRO A 48 5.36 6.63 -4.45
C PRO A 48 6.88 6.83 -4.49
N VAL A 49 7.46 7.11 -3.34
CA VAL A 49 8.92 7.22 -3.19
C VAL A 49 9.37 6.27 -2.09
N GLY A 50 10.50 5.61 -2.34
CA GLY A 50 11.03 4.64 -1.41
C GLY A 50 10.23 3.36 -1.36
N THR A 51 10.35 2.65 -0.25
CA THR A 51 9.68 1.38 -0.03
C THR A 51 8.60 1.52 1.04
N LEU A 52 7.68 0.56 1.06
CA LEU A 52 6.63 0.51 2.07
C LEU A 52 7.22 0.22 3.45
N ALA A 53 6.72 0.91 4.45
CA ALA A 53 6.99 0.59 5.84
C ALA A 53 5.84 -0.25 6.38
N GLN A 54 6.14 -1.46 6.81
CA GLN A 54 5.13 -2.38 7.31
C GLN A 54 5.16 -2.39 8.83
N PHE A 55 4.05 -2.03 9.43
CA PHE A 55 3.88 -2.11 10.88
C PHE A 55 3.30 -3.46 11.27
N PRO A 56 3.49 -3.90 12.52
CA PRO A 56 2.97 -5.20 12.95
C PRO A 56 1.46 -5.29 12.82
N ASP A 57 0.96 -6.53 12.74
CA ASP A 57 -0.47 -6.77 12.54
C ASP A 57 -1.33 -6.19 13.66
N GLN A 58 -0.80 -6.06 14.88
CA GLN A 58 -1.52 -5.42 15.97
C GLN A 58 -1.84 -3.95 15.67
N VAL A 59 -0.96 -3.27 14.94
CA VAL A 59 -1.19 -1.91 14.47
C VAL A 59 -1.98 -1.92 13.17
N GLY A 60 -1.69 -2.87 12.28
CA GLY A 60 -2.46 -3.11 11.07
C GLY A 60 -2.30 -2.05 9.99
N VAL A 61 -1.17 -1.35 9.97
CA VAL A 61 -0.95 -0.22 9.07
C VAL A 61 0.29 -0.45 8.22
N SER A 62 0.22 -0.02 6.98
CA SER A 62 1.38 0.14 6.10
C SER A 62 1.54 1.62 5.76
N ALA A 63 2.76 2.09 5.69
CA ALA A 63 3.05 3.49 5.40
C ALA A 63 3.82 3.62 4.09
N LEU A 64 3.51 4.70 3.35
CA LEU A 64 4.13 4.98 2.06
C LEU A 64 4.30 6.49 1.92
N LEU A 65 5.44 6.92 1.44
CA LEU A 65 5.64 8.33 1.09
C LEU A 65 5.25 8.56 -0.37
N LEU A 66 4.60 9.68 -0.61
CA LEU A 66 4.22 10.12 -1.94
C LEU A 66 4.86 11.48 -2.20
N GLN A 67 5.35 11.68 -3.40
CA GLN A 67 5.90 12.95 -3.86
C GLN A 67 5.11 13.44 -5.06
N GLY A 68 4.79 14.72 -5.05
CA GLY A 68 4.07 15.36 -6.14
C GLY A 68 4.24 16.86 -6.06
N ARG A 69 3.32 17.59 -6.67
CA ARG A 69 3.34 19.04 -6.67
C ARG A 69 2.12 19.59 -5.96
N TYR A 70 2.30 20.66 -5.22
CA TYR A 70 1.18 21.33 -4.57
C TYR A 70 0.24 21.91 -5.63
N ARG A 71 -1.07 21.71 -5.43
CA ARG A 71 -2.11 22.20 -6.36
C ARG A 71 -2.44 23.65 -6.14
N GLN A 72 -2.21 24.17 -4.94
CA GLN A 72 -2.56 25.52 -4.57
C GLN A 72 -1.74 26.53 -5.38
N LYS A 73 -2.41 27.55 -5.91
CA LYS A 73 -1.74 28.54 -6.77
C LYS A 73 -0.60 29.26 -6.06
N HIS A 74 -0.79 29.56 -4.77
CA HIS A 74 0.23 30.27 -3.99
C HIS A 74 1.48 29.44 -3.74
N MET A 75 1.41 28.15 -3.98
CA MET A 75 2.58 27.25 -3.82
C MET A 75 3.41 27.14 -5.07
N HIS A 76 2.97 27.73 -6.20
CA HIS A 76 3.72 27.84 -7.44
C HIS A 76 4.26 26.49 -7.96
N GLY A 77 3.51 25.42 -7.79
CA GLY A 77 3.90 24.10 -8.28
C GLY A 77 5.09 23.50 -7.55
N GLN A 78 5.38 23.95 -6.34
CA GLN A 78 6.47 23.39 -5.55
C GLN A 78 6.25 21.92 -5.24
N SER A 79 7.35 21.20 -5.12
CA SER A 79 7.32 19.80 -4.76
C SER A 79 6.88 19.62 -3.30
N GLY A 80 6.04 18.63 -3.08
CA GLY A 80 5.56 18.28 -1.75
C GLY A 80 5.64 16.80 -1.51
N ILE A 81 5.72 16.41 -0.25
CA ILE A 81 5.75 15.02 0.19
C ILE A 81 4.63 14.80 1.19
N GLU A 82 3.89 13.71 0.99
CA GLU A 82 2.85 13.25 1.89
C GLU A 82 3.21 11.91 2.47
N LEU A 83 2.86 11.70 3.74
CA LEU A 83 2.88 10.39 4.37
C LEU A 83 1.49 9.79 4.23
N CYS A 84 1.41 8.61 3.62
CA CYS A 84 0.16 7.87 3.50
C CYS A 84 0.17 6.69 4.45
N LEU A 85 -0.90 6.54 5.20
CA LEU A 85 -1.14 5.37 6.04
C LEU A 85 -2.28 4.57 5.44
N TYR A 86 -2.03 3.28 5.23
CA TYR A 86 -3.00 2.35 4.69
C TYR A 86 -3.38 1.36 5.77
N ASN A 87 -4.68 1.31 6.10
CA ASN A 87 -5.19 0.35 7.06
C ASN A 87 -5.44 -0.97 6.35
N ARG A 88 -4.70 -2.01 6.74
CA ARG A 88 -4.78 -3.31 6.06
C ARG A 88 -6.08 -4.04 6.35
N GLN A 89 -6.77 -3.70 7.43
CA GLN A 89 -8.06 -4.33 7.77
C GLN A 89 -9.22 -3.73 7.00
N THR A 90 -9.23 -2.41 6.86
CA THR A 90 -10.35 -1.70 6.21
C THR A 90 -10.08 -1.38 4.75
N GLY A 91 -8.83 -1.38 4.32
CA GLY A 91 -8.45 -0.99 2.98
C GLY A 91 -8.50 0.51 2.75
N GLN A 92 -8.58 1.31 3.80
CA GLN A 92 -8.65 2.76 3.68
C GLN A 92 -7.28 3.39 3.83
N ALA A 93 -7.05 4.44 3.03
CA ALA A 93 -5.83 5.22 3.06
C ALA A 93 -6.13 6.64 3.52
N ALA A 94 -5.20 7.21 4.27
CA ALA A 94 -5.25 8.59 4.69
C ALA A 94 -3.87 9.21 4.53
N VAL A 95 -3.81 10.48 4.14
CA VAL A 95 -2.54 11.15 3.92
C VAL A 95 -2.41 12.34 4.86
N SER A 96 -1.17 12.64 5.19
CA SER A 96 -0.80 13.84 5.93
C SER A 96 0.44 14.44 5.29
N GLU A 97 0.56 15.75 5.36
CA GLU A 97 1.72 16.43 4.81
C GLU A 97 2.97 16.08 5.61
N TRP A 98 3.96 15.50 4.92
CA TRP A 98 5.19 15.06 5.56
C TRP A 98 6.05 16.25 6.02
N ASN A 99 6.05 17.33 5.23
CA ASN A 99 6.88 18.50 5.53
C ASN A 99 6.53 19.14 6.87
N SER A 100 5.27 19.04 7.30
CA SER A 100 4.84 19.56 8.60
C SER A 100 5.18 18.63 9.75
N ILE A 101 5.40 17.34 9.46
CA ILE A 101 5.76 16.35 10.48
C ILE A 101 7.28 16.32 10.69
N ARG A 102 8.03 16.47 9.62
CA ARG A 102 9.47 16.34 9.64
C ARG A 102 10.10 17.58 10.27
N PRO A 103 10.91 17.44 11.32
CA PRO A 103 11.61 18.58 11.88
C PRO A 103 12.68 19.07 10.92
N ALA A 104 13.01 20.36 11.02
CA ALA A 104 14.14 20.90 10.29
C ALA A 104 15.43 20.32 10.87
N LEU A 105 16.18 19.59 10.04
CA LEU A 105 17.42 18.98 10.45
C LEU A 105 18.56 19.97 10.22
N LYS A 106 19.36 20.17 11.27
CA LYS A 106 20.53 21.03 11.14
C LYS A 106 21.66 20.26 10.49
N ALA A 107 22.37 20.90 9.57
CA ALA A 107 23.56 20.33 8.97
C ALA A 107 24.64 20.17 10.05
N ARG A 108 25.39 19.07 9.95
CA ARG A 108 26.49 18.80 10.84
C ARG A 108 27.80 18.74 10.09
#